data_39009ade2ba13021005328e5254066b9
#
_entry.id   39009ade2ba13021005328e5254066b9
#
_cell.length_a   1.000
_cell.length_b   1.000
_cell.length_c   1.000
_cell.angle_alpha   90.00
_cell.angle_beta   90.00
_cell.angle_gamma   90.00
#
_symmetry.space_group_name_H-M   'P 1'
#
loop_
_entity.id
_entity.type
_entity.pdbx_description
1 polymer ?
#
loop_
_entity_poly.entity_id
_entity_poly.type
_entity_poly.pdbx_seq_one_letter_code
_entity_poly.pdbx_strand_id
1 'polypeptide(L)'
;NQIFVYVALLEAGVGGASLQALYKPVSEDNRDEINGILSATHHFYIRTGYFYLLAILLIAFIYPLTVETDLSYGLMFALICAVGMSGVIPYFIQAKYRILLQAEGKNYVSTIISTLQSILLSSGRLILLLMHFNVLVVQSVYFVVNLAMALVCVVYIRRNYKWINLKAEPNIQ
;
A
#
# COMPACT_ATOMS: atom_id res chain seq x y z
N ASN A 1 -5.57 -1.33 -16.03
CA ASN A 1 -5.98 -1.65 -14.63
C ASN A 1 -6.00 -3.16 -14.30
N GLN A 2 -6.16 -4.07 -15.30
CA GLN A 2 -6.27 -5.51 -15.02
C GLN A 2 -4.97 -6.14 -14.53
N ILE A 3 -3.81 -5.70 -15.01
CA ILE A 3 -2.50 -6.22 -14.55
C ILE A 3 -2.34 -6.00 -13.03
N PHE A 4 -2.76 -4.86 -12.52
CA PHE A 4 -2.71 -4.56 -11.09
C PHE A 4 -3.66 -5.43 -10.26
N VAL A 5 -4.78 -5.87 -10.85
CA VAL A 5 -5.71 -6.81 -10.21
C VAL A 5 -5.07 -8.19 -10.05
N TYR A 6 -4.31 -8.67 -11.04
CA TYR A 6 -3.61 -9.96 -10.91
C TYR A 6 -2.50 -9.93 -9.84
N VAL A 7 -1.77 -8.81 -9.74
CA VAL A 7 -0.77 -8.64 -8.67
C VAL A 7 -1.46 -8.61 -7.30
N ALA A 8 -2.61 -7.94 -7.18
CA ALA A 8 -3.40 -7.92 -5.95
C ALA A 8 -3.96 -9.31 -5.56
N LEU A 9 -4.28 -10.17 -6.53
CA LEU A 9 -4.71 -11.55 -6.26
C LEU A 9 -3.58 -12.42 -5.68
N LEU A 10 -2.35 -12.26 -6.19
CA LEU A 10 -1.17 -12.92 -5.61
C LEU A 10 -0.92 -12.47 -4.18
N GLU A 11 -1.12 -11.18 -3.91
CA GLU A 11 -1.00 -10.58 -2.57
C GLU A 11 -2.05 -11.14 -1.60
N ALA A 12 -3.29 -11.31 -2.05
CA ALA A 12 -4.39 -11.79 -1.21
C ALA A 12 -4.09 -13.17 -0.61
N GLY A 13 -3.39 -14.04 -1.34
CA GLY A 13 -2.96 -15.35 -0.86
C GLY A 13 -1.99 -15.26 0.32
N VAL A 14 -0.94 -14.46 0.22
CA VAL A 14 0.08 -14.33 1.26
C VAL A 14 -0.47 -13.53 2.45
N GLY A 15 -1.25 -12.48 2.20
CA GLY A 15 -1.92 -11.72 3.26
C GLY A 15 -2.83 -12.60 4.10
N GLY A 16 -3.61 -13.46 3.47
CA GLY A 16 -4.47 -14.45 4.14
C GLY A 16 -3.70 -15.49 4.95
N ALA A 17 -2.62 -16.03 4.41
CA ALA A 17 -1.75 -16.98 5.10
C ALA A 17 -1.08 -16.35 6.33
N SER A 18 -0.51 -15.15 6.17
CA SER A 18 0.10 -14.39 7.28
C SER A 18 -0.92 -14.05 8.37
N LEU A 19 -2.15 -13.72 8.00
CA LEU A 19 -3.23 -13.47 8.94
C LEU A 19 -3.55 -14.72 9.76
N GLN A 20 -3.71 -15.87 9.10
CA GLN A 20 -4.00 -17.14 9.77
C GLN A 20 -2.87 -17.55 10.71
N ALA A 21 -1.63 -17.39 10.29
CA ALA A 21 -0.45 -17.66 11.11
C ALA A 21 -0.39 -16.78 12.38
N LEU A 22 -0.91 -15.54 12.31
CA LEU A 22 -0.91 -14.61 13.45
C LEU A 22 -1.97 -14.90 14.49
N TYR A 23 -3.07 -15.59 14.20
CA TYR A 23 -4.17 -15.78 15.15
C TYR A 23 -3.73 -16.49 16.44
N LYS A 24 -2.96 -17.57 16.32
CA LYS A 24 -2.50 -18.33 17.49
C LYS A 24 -1.51 -17.52 18.33
N PRO A 25 -0.38 -16.98 17.79
CA PRO A 25 0.55 -16.19 18.58
C PRO A 25 -0.10 -14.95 19.23
N VAL A 26 -1.06 -14.31 18.55
CA VAL A 26 -1.80 -13.17 19.11
C VAL A 26 -2.68 -13.61 20.29
N SER A 27 -3.34 -14.77 20.22
CA SER A 27 -4.16 -15.29 21.32
C SER A 27 -3.33 -15.68 22.53
N GLU A 28 -2.06 -16.07 22.33
CA GLU A 28 -1.10 -16.48 23.36
C GLU A 28 -0.20 -15.33 23.86
N ASP A 29 -0.36 -14.11 23.36
CA ASP A 29 0.51 -12.91 23.55
C ASP A 29 2.01 -13.24 23.31
N ASN A 30 2.30 -14.16 22.37
CA ASN A 30 3.66 -14.57 22.01
C ASN A 30 4.30 -13.56 21.04
N ARG A 31 4.91 -12.52 21.61
CA ARG A 31 5.47 -11.37 20.84
C ARG A 31 6.63 -11.76 19.95
N ASP A 32 7.41 -12.75 20.31
CA ASP A 32 8.58 -13.18 19.52
C ASP A 32 8.10 -13.86 18.23
N GLU A 33 7.10 -14.72 18.32
CA GLU A 33 6.51 -15.37 17.16
C GLU A 33 5.75 -14.38 16.27
N ILE A 34 5.00 -13.42 16.87
CA ILE A 34 4.37 -12.33 16.13
C ILE A 34 5.42 -11.53 15.34
N ASN A 35 6.54 -11.16 15.96
CA ASN A 35 7.62 -10.43 15.31
C ASN A 35 8.25 -11.23 14.16
N GLY A 36 8.45 -12.54 14.33
CA GLY A 36 8.95 -13.42 13.28
C GLY A 36 8.02 -13.47 12.05
N ILE A 37 6.72 -13.64 12.27
CA ILE A 37 5.72 -13.65 11.19
C ILE A 37 5.62 -12.28 10.51
N LEU A 38 5.60 -11.19 11.29
CA LEU A 38 5.58 -9.83 10.73
C LEU A 38 6.85 -9.51 9.94
N SER A 39 8.01 -9.99 10.37
CA SER A 39 9.27 -9.84 9.64
C SER A 39 9.23 -10.59 8.31
N ALA A 40 8.79 -11.85 8.29
CA ALA A 40 8.62 -12.63 7.07
C ALA A 40 7.64 -11.94 6.09
N THR A 41 6.49 -11.52 6.61
CA THR A 41 5.47 -10.78 5.86
C THR A 41 6.03 -9.48 5.29
N HIS A 42 6.81 -8.74 6.07
CA HIS A 42 7.45 -7.50 5.64
C HIS A 42 8.42 -7.72 4.47
N HIS A 43 9.28 -8.73 4.56
CA HIS A 43 10.21 -9.06 3.47
C HIS A 43 9.48 -9.44 2.18
N PHE A 44 8.41 -10.23 2.31
CA PHE A 44 7.57 -10.56 1.16
C PHE A 44 6.96 -9.32 0.51
N TYR A 45 6.33 -8.43 1.28
CA TYR A 45 5.71 -7.22 0.75
C TYR A 45 6.72 -6.24 0.16
N ILE A 46 7.91 -6.11 0.73
CA ILE A 46 8.99 -5.32 0.13
C ILE A 46 9.37 -5.89 -1.23
N ARG A 47 9.59 -7.21 -1.32
CA ARG A 47 9.94 -7.85 -2.59
C ARG A 47 8.85 -7.66 -3.64
N THR A 48 7.60 -7.89 -3.27
CA THR A 48 6.44 -7.65 -4.16
C THR A 48 6.34 -6.17 -4.56
N GLY A 49 6.58 -5.25 -3.63
CA GLY A 49 6.61 -3.81 -3.89
C GLY A 49 7.65 -3.41 -4.94
N TYR A 50 8.84 -4.02 -4.92
CA TYR A 50 9.86 -3.79 -5.95
C TYR A 50 9.44 -4.35 -7.31
N PHE A 51 8.82 -5.54 -7.37
CA PHE A 51 8.27 -6.07 -8.63
C PHE A 51 7.17 -5.17 -9.18
N TYR A 52 6.30 -4.67 -8.32
CA TYR A 52 5.25 -3.74 -8.70
C TYR A 52 5.83 -2.42 -9.24
N LEU A 53 6.84 -1.88 -8.58
CA LEU A 53 7.55 -0.67 -9.02
C LEU A 53 8.21 -0.87 -10.39
N LEU A 54 8.87 -2.01 -10.60
CA LEU A 54 9.46 -2.36 -11.89
C LEU A 54 8.38 -2.44 -12.99
N ALA A 55 7.25 -3.07 -12.70
CA ALA A 55 6.12 -3.17 -13.64
C ALA A 55 5.57 -1.79 -14.00
N ILE A 56 5.43 -0.87 -13.02
CA ILE A 56 4.99 0.50 -13.27
C ILE A 56 5.97 1.22 -14.22
N LEU A 57 7.27 1.11 -13.97
CA LEU A 57 8.29 1.77 -14.79
C LEU A 57 8.27 1.22 -16.22
N LEU A 58 8.15 -0.10 -16.39
CA LEU A 58 8.03 -0.72 -17.71
C LEU A 58 6.78 -0.23 -18.45
N ILE A 59 5.62 -0.21 -17.78
CA ILE A 59 4.38 0.30 -18.37
C ILE A 59 4.50 1.79 -18.70
N ALA A 60 5.07 2.59 -17.80
CA ALA A 60 5.25 4.02 -18.02
C ALA A 60 6.16 4.32 -19.22
N PHE A 61 7.14 3.45 -19.49
CA PHE A 61 8.03 3.59 -20.62
C PHE A 61 7.41 3.09 -21.93
N ILE A 62 6.74 1.93 -21.92
CA ILE A 62 6.22 1.27 -23.13
C ILE A 62 4.90 1.89 -23.57
N TYR A 63 3.99 2.19 -22.64
CA TYR A 63 2.63 2.62 -22.96
C TYR A 63 2.57 3.89 -23.82
N PRO A 64 3.37 4.97 -23.53
CA PRO A 64 3.37 6.17 -24.39
C PRO A 64 3.93 5.93 -25.80
N LEU A 65 4.67 4.83 -26.01
CA LEU A 65 5.21 4.47 -27.35
C LEU A 65 4.18 3.70 -28.19
N THR A 66 3.20 3.07 -27.55
CA THR A 66 2.24 2.17 -28.22
C THR A 66 0.88 2.79 -28.43
N VAL A 67 0.55 3.84 -27.69
CA VAL A 67 -0.77 4.47 -27.72
C VAL A 67 -0.68 5.84 -28.37
N GLU A 68 -1.38 6.01 -29.49
CA GLU A 68 -1.54 7.32 -30.16
C GLU A 68 -2.47 8.21 -29.34
N THR A 69 -1.96 9.29 -28.81
CA THR A 69 -2.71 10.29 -28.01
C THR A 69 -2.17 11.68 -28.27
N ASP A 70 -3.01 12.69 -28.06
CA ASP A 70 -2.63 14.10 -28.15
C ASP A 70 -1.74 14.58 -27.00
N LEU A 71 -1.46 13.68 -26.00
CA LEU A 71 -0.62 14.00 -24.86
C LEU A 71 0.85 13.79 -25.20
N SER A 72 1.72 14.70 -24.74
CA SER A 72 3.17 14.50 -24.88
C SER A 72 3.65 13.27 -24.13
N TYR A 73 4.67 12.59 -24.67
CA TYR A 73 5.30 11.41 -24.05
C TYR A 73 5.64 11.65 -22.56
N GLY A 74 6.29 12.79 -22.26
CA GLY A 74 6.71 13.10 -20.89
C GLY A 74 5.54 13.27 -19.92
N LEU A 75 4.44 13.85 -20.37
CA LEU A 75 3.24 14.03 -19.55
C LEU A 75 2.56 12.69 -19.28
N MET A 76 2.48 11.81 -20.27
CA MET A 76 1.90 10.49 -20.11
C MET A 76 2.76 9.60 -19.19
N PHE A 77 4.07 9.63 -19.38
CA PHE A 77 5.01 8.95 -18.48
C PHE A 77 4.84 9.42 -17.03
N ALA A 78 4.81 10.74 -16.80
CA ALA A 78 4.63 11.31 -15.47
C ALA A 78 3.28 10.91 -14.83
N LEU A 79 2.20 10.88 -15.61
CA LEU A 79 0.88 10.46 -15.13
C LEU A 79 0.88 8.99 -14.71
N ILE A 80 1.45 8.09 -15.52
CA ILE A 80 1.51 6.67 -15.20
C ILE A 80 2.37 6.43 -13.95
N CYS A 81 3.51 7.11 -13.84
CA CYS A 81 4.34 7.04 -12.64
C CYS A 81 3.60 7.55 -11.40
N ALA A 82 2.93 8.70 -11.48
CA ALA A 82 2.20 9.27 -10.35
C ALA A 82 1.05 8.37 -9.87
N VAL A 83 0.28 7.79 -10.81
CA VAL A 83 -0.78 6.81 -10.49
C VAL A 83 -0.20 5.53 -9.90
N GLY A 84 0.82 4.98 -10.54
CA GLY A 84 1.43 3.72 -10.12
C GLY A 84 2.11 3.83 -8.76
N MET A 85 2.86 4.89 -8.50
CA MET A 85 3.56 5.10 -7.22
C MET A 85 2.59 5.19 -6.04
N SER A 86 1.38 5.74 -6.23
CA SER A 86 0.36 5.73 -5.17
C SER A 86 -0.07 4.30 -4.78
N GLY A 87 -0.05 3.35 -5.71
CA GLY A 87 -0.33 1.94 -5.44
C GLY A 87 0.80 1.20 -4.72
N VAL A 88 2.05 1.69 -4.81
CA VAL A 88 3.23 1.08 -4.16
C VAL A 88 3.25 1.34 -2.65
N ILE A 89 2.73 2.48 -2.20
CA ILE A 89 2.76 2.91 -0.78
C ILE A 89 2.22 1.84 0.18
N PRO A 90 1.06 1.19 -0.06
CA PRO A 90 0.55 0.15 0.82
C PRO A 90 1.52 -1.00 1.03
N TYR A 91 2.22 -1.46 -0.01
CA TYR A 91 3.17 -2.58 0.05
C TYR A 91 4.34 -2.29 0.98
N PHE A 92 4.95 -1.13 0.86
CA PHE A 92 6.10 -0.76 1.67
C PHE A 92 5.75 -0.39 3.10
N ILE A 93 4.58 0.21 3.31
CA ILE A 93 4.27 0.87 4.58
C ILE A 93 3.15 0.18 5.35
N GLN A 94 1.99 -0.09 4.72
CA GLN A 94 0.75 -0.41 5.44
C GLN A 94 0.46 -1.90 5.59
N ALA A 95 0.78 -2.74 4.58
CA ALA A 95 0.26 -4.10 4.47
C ALA A 95 0.49 -4.96 5.73
N LYS A 96 1.72 -5.04 6.22
CA LYS A 96 2.08 -5.78 7.42
C LYS A 96 1.31 -5.34 8.68
N TYR A 97 1.08 -4.04 8.82
CA TYR A 97 0.38 -3.49 9.99
C TYR A 97 -1.11 -3.73 9.93
N ARG A 98 -1.70 -3.71 8.75
CA ARG A 98 -3.12 -4.05 8.56
C ARG A 98 -3.39 -5.50 8.94
N ILE A 99 -2.50 -6.42 8.57
CA ILE A 99 -2.62 -7.84 8.91
C ILE A 99 -2.57 -8.02 10.43
N LEU A 100 -1.64 -7.35 11.12
CA LEU A 100 -1.57 -7.40 12.58
C LEU A 100 -2.84 -6.86 13.25
N LEU A 101 -3.33 -5.69 12.83
CA LEU A 101 -4.55 -5.11 13.37
C LEU A 101 -5.77 -6.01 13.14
N GLN A 102 -5.80 -6.71 12.00
CA GLN A 102 -6.85 -7.67 11.70
C GLN A 102 -6.76 -8.91 12.59
N ALA A 103 -5.56 -9.44 12.83
CA ALA A 103 -5.34 -10.58 13.71
C ALA A 103 -5.75 -10.29 15.16
N GLU A 104 -5.52 -9.06 15.64
CA GLU A 104 -5.94 -8.60 16.97
C GLU A 104 -7.43 -8.21 17.08
N GLY A 105 -8.23 -8.39 16.04
CA GLY A 105 -9.61 -7.96 16.02
C GLY A 105 -9.82 -6.43 15.93
N LYS A 106 -8.73 -5.65 15.73
CA LYS A 106 -8.77 -4.18 15.62
C LYS A 106 -8.88 -3.70 14.17
N ASN A 107 -9.50 -4.49 13.32
CA ASN A 107 -9.68 -4.15 11.90
C ASN A 107 -10.42 -2.81 11.69
N TYR A 108 -11.23 -2.39 12.67
CA TYR A 108 -11.91 -1.10 12.63
C TYR A 108 -10.94 0.08 12.46
N VAL A 109 -9.73 0.01 13.01
CA VAL A 109 -8.70 1.05 12.84
C VAL A 109 -8.31 1.18 11.37
N SER A 110 -8.00 0.05 10.72
CA SER A 110 -7.70 0.02 9.29
C SER A 110 -8.87 0.54 8.45
N THR A 111 -10.08 0.16 8.81
CA THR A 111 -11.31 0.59 8.11
C THR A 111 -11.53 2.10 8.26
N ILE A 112 -11.38 2.67 9.45
CA ILE A 112 -11.49 4.11 9.67
C ILE A 112 -10.45 4.86 8.83
N ILE A 113 -9.19 4.43 8.86
CA ILE A 113 -8.12 5.06 8.07
C ILE A 113 -8.44 5.00 6.58
N SER A 114 -8.86 3.86 6.06
CA SER A 114 -9.19 3.70 4.63
C SER A 114 -10.44 4.47 4.22
N THR A 115 -11.43 4.59 5.09
CA THR A 115 -12.65 5.37 4.84
C THR A 115 -12.33 6.87 4.80
N LEU A 116 -11.58 7.39 5.78
CA LEU A 116 -11.11 8.77 5.78
C LEU A 116 -10.27 9.08 4.54
N GLN A 117 -9.36 8.16 4.18
CA GLN A 117 -8.56 8.27 2.96
C GLN A 117 -9.45 8.37 1.72
N SER A 118 -10.46 7.50 1.58
CA SER A 118 -11.39 7.50 0.45
C SER A 118 -12.21 8.79 0.36
N ILE A 119 -12.69 9.32 1.49
CA ILE A 119 -13.42 10.58 1.56
C ILE A 119 -12.51 11.74 1.12
N LEU A 120 -11.30 11.83 1.69
CA LEU A 120 -10.34 12.89 1.34
C LEU A 120 -9.94 12.86 -0.14
N LEU A 121 -9.72 11.66 -0.68
CA LEU A 121 -9.35 11.50 -2.08
C LEU A 121 -10.50 11.85 -3.01
N SER A 122 -11.73 11.41 -2.71
CA SER A 122 -12.90 11.67 -3.55
C SER A 122 -13.28 13.15 -3.51
N SER A 123 -13.37 13.76 -2.33
CA SER A 123 -13.70 15.17 -2.19
C SER A 123 -12.60 16.07 -2.74
N GLY A 124 -11.34 15.78 -2.46
CA GLY A 124 -10.19 16.52 -3.01
C GLY A 124 -10.15 16.46 -4.53
N ARG A 125 -10.39 15.29 -5.13
CA ARG A 125 -10.47 15.13 -6.58
C ARG A 125 -11.60 15.96 -7.19
N LEU A 126 -12.80 15.92 -6.61
CA LEU A 126 -13.94 16.72 -7.09
C LEU A 126 -13.65 18.22 -7.04
N ILE A 127 -13.14 18.71 -5.92
CA ILE A 127 -12.81 20.14 -5.73
C ILE A 127 -11.77 20.59 -6.76
N LEU A 128 -10.68 19.84 -6.91
CA LEU A 128 -9.61 20.20 -7.85
C LEU A 128 -10.07 20.18 -9.31
N LEU A 129 -10.93 19.22 -9.69
CA LEU A 129 -11.52 19.18 -11.04
C LEU A 129 -12.48 20.33 -11.29
N LEU A 130 -13.31 20.70 -10.32
CA LEU A 130 -14.20 21.86 -10.41
C LEU A 130 -13.44 23.18 -10.51
N MET A 131 -12.26 23.26 -9.92
CA MET A 131 -11.36 24.42 -10.02
C MET A 131 -10.51 24.40 -11.32
N HIS A 132 -10.77 23.46 -12.23
CA HIS A 132 -10.04 23.29 -13.50
C HIS A 132 -8.53 23.09 -13.36
N PHE A 133 -8.07 22.51 -12.25
CA PHE A 133 -6.66 22.16 -12.11
C PHE A 133 -6.23 21.08 -13.09
N ASN A 134 -4.96 21.12 -13.51
CA ASN A 134 -4.37 20.13 -14.39
C ASN A 134 -4.40 18.74 -13.72
N VAL A 135 -4.61 17.69 -14.53
CA VAL A 135 -4.65 16.29 -14.11
C VAL A 135 -3.39 15.88 -13.33
N LEU A 136 -2.22 16.42 -13.66
CA LEU A 136 -0.98 16.20 -12.89
C LEU A 136 -1.08 16.69 -11.46
N VAL A 137 -1.67 17.88 -11.23
CA VAL A 137 -1.87 18.42 -9.88
C VAL A 137 -2.82 17.53 -9.08
N VAL A 138 -3.93 17.12 -9.70
CA VAL A 138 -4.89 16.20 -9.08
C VAL A 138 -4.21 14.91 -8.65
N GLN A 139 -3.36 14.35 -9.52
CA GLN A 139 -2.66 13.09 -9.23
C GLN A 139 -1.55 13.25 -8.18
N SER A 140 -0.88 14.39 -8.15
CA SER A 140 0.12 14.71 -7.11
C SER A 140 -0.53 14.82 -5.73
N VAL A 141 -1.68 15.48 -5.64
CA VAL A 141 -2.46 15.56 -4.37
C VAL A 141 -2.92 14.15 -3.95
N TYR A 142 -3.33 13.31 -4.89
CA TYR A 142 -3.69 11.92 -4.62
C TYR A 142 -2.53 11.16 -3.99
N PHE A 143 -1.32 11.30 -4.53
CA PHE A 143 -0.12 10.68 -3.98
C PHE A 143 0.20 11.18 -2.56
N VAL A 144 0.15 12.49 -2.34
CA VAL A 144 0.41 13.11 -1.04
C VAL A 144 -0.58 12.63 0.04
N VAL A 145 -1.88 12.57 -0.29
CA VAL A 145 -2.90 12.07 0.64
C VAL A 145 -2.66 10.60 0.99
N ASN A 146 -2.35 9.75 -0.01
CA ASN A 146 -2.02 8.34 0.24
C ASN A 146 -0.81 8.20 1.17
N LEU A 147 0.24 8.98 0.94
CA LEU A 147 1.44 8.97 1.78
C LEU A 147 1.13 9.45 3.21
N ALA A 148 0.38 10.54 3.35
CA ALA A 148 -0.02 11.07 4.65
C ALA A 148 -0.83 10.04 5.46
N MET A 149 -1.80 9.38 4.85
CA MET A 149 -2.60 8.35 5.51
C MET A 149 -1.80 7.08 5.84
N ALA A 150 -0.81 6.73 5.01
CA ALA A 150 0.14 5.68 5.33
C ALA A 150 0.98 6.04 6.58
N LEU A 151 1.45 7.28 6.68
CA LEU A 151 2.18 7.77 7.85
C LEU A 151 1.31 7.79 9.11
N VAL A 152 0.03 8.16 9.00
CA VAL A 152 -0.93 8.07 10.12
C VAL A 152 -1.02 6.65 10.65
N CYS A 153 -1.12 5.66 9.76
CA CYS A 153 -1.11 4.23 10.14
C CYS A 153 0.18 3.85 10.88
N VAL A 154 1.34 4.25 10.37
CA VAL A 154 2.65 3.99 11.01
C VAL A 154 2.74 4.64 12.38
N VAL A 155 2.33 5.91 12.51
CA VAL A 155 2.35 6.62 13.79
C VAL A 155 1.44 5.95 14.81
N TYR A 156 0.24 5.53 14.41
CA TYR A 156 -0.67 4.77 15.26
C TYR A 156 0.00 3.49 15.78
N ILE A 157 0.59 2.70 14.89
CA ILE A 157 1.27 1.45 15.26
C ILE A 157 2.47 1.72 16.19
N ARG A 158 3.33 2.67 15.85
CA ARG A 158 4.51 2.98 16.69
C ARG A 158 4.14 3.48 18.08
N ARG A 159 3.00 4.14 18.25
CA ARG A 159 2.53 4.59 19.54
C ARG A 159 1.96 3.45 20.41
N ASN A 160 1.19 2.55 19.78
CA ASN A 160 0.47 1.51 20.50
C ASN A 160 1.25 0.18 20.61
N TYR A 161 2.22 -0.05 19.71
CA TYR A 161 2.95 -1.32 19.55
C TYR A 161 4.47 -1.09 19.58
N LYS A 162 4.97 -0.54 20.68
CA LYS A 162 6.42 -0.24 20.84
C LYS A 162 7.31 -1.47 20.82
N TRP A 163 6.75 -2.66 21.02
CA TRP A 163 7.44 -3.94 21.07
C TRP A 163 7.68 -4.56 19.69
N ILE A 164 7.09 -4.03 18.62
CA ILE A 164 7.29 -4.56 17.27
C ILE A 164 8.74 -4.37 16.82
N ASN A 165 9.36 -5.49 16.48
CA ASN A 165 10.71 -5.55 15.92
C ASN A 165 10.69 -6.28 14.56
N LEU A 166 10.71 -5.52 13.47
CA LEU A 166 10.75 -6.07 12.09
C LEU A 166 12.12 -6.60 11.67
N LYS A 167 13.13 -6.51 12.56
CA LYS A 167 14.48 -7.10 12.34
C LYS A 167 14.62 -8.48 12.98
N ALA A 168 13.55 -8.99 13.61
CA ALA A 168 13.54 -10.36 14.14
C ALA A 168 13.79 -11.36 13.00
N GLU A 169 14.40 -12.50 13.33
CA GLU A 169 14.60 -13.57 12.36
C GLU A 169 13.24 -14.01 11.79
N PRO A 170 13.10 -14.05 10.44
CA PRO A 170 11.83 -14.41 9.83
C PRO A 170 11.49 -15.87 10.14
N ASN A 171 10.38 -16.13 10.79
CA ASN A 171 9.87 -17.47 11.01
C ASN A 171 9.20 -17.94 9.71
N ILE A 172 9.92 -18.72 8.92
CA ILE A 172 9.46 -19.32 7.66
C ILE A 172 9.10 -20.77 7.99
N GLN A 173 7.94 -21.01 8.56
CA GLN A 173 7.31 -22.32 8.59
C GLN A 173 6.16 -22.42 7.61
#